data_954bbd3d55ccd4a8d856a157b79ace63
#
_entry.id   954bbd3d55ccd4a8d856a157b79ace63
#
_cell.length_a   1.000
_cell.length_b   1.000
_cell.length_c   1.000
_cell.angle_alpha   90.00
_cell.angle_beta   90.00
_cell.angle_gamma   90.00
#
_symmetry.space_group_name_H-M   'P 1'
#
loop_
_entity.id
_entity.type
_entity.pdbx_description
1 polymer ?
#
loop_
_entity_poly.entity_id
_entity_poly.type
_entity_poly.pdbx_seq_one_letter_code
_entity_poly.pdbx_strand_id
1 'polypeptide(L)'
;MILYFGNKLSTHGYTPTMIEQLLPDLEKRYTIISASAKLNPLLRLMEMIWIFIKNINHVKLILIDTYSTNSFYYTCVLAVMSSLFSKPYCPILHGGGLPNRLASSPRLSRFIFGKSFINISPSIYLKQIFEREVFTILHIPNFIEVLNYPMTIRKKFRPRILWVRSFHKIYNPVLAIYVLEKLVKRWNDTELCMVGPDKDGSMKDVIRLAKELNITNHLKITGKVKRKDWIELSKKYDIFINTSQVDNHPVTLLEIMALGLPIVTTNVGGIPFIIKNKKNGLLVKSNNAEEMADRISMLISGEIDGKLITRNAREEILELDKNKVIKKWYSLVDSFINSDSN
;
A
#
# COMPACT_ATOMS: atom_id res chain seq x y z
N MET A 1 -7.61 26.99 7.87
CA MET A 1 -6.70 26.53 6.81
C MET A 1 -5.91 25.33 7.32
N ILE A 2 -5.60 24.37 6.44
CA ILE A 2 -4.83 23.15 6.74
C ILE A 2 -3.52 23.18 5.94
N LEU A 3 -2.41 22.75 6.53
CA LEU A 3 -1.20 22.44 5.80
C LEU A 3 -1.11 20.91 5.63
N TYR A 4 -0.79 20.44 4.43
CA TYR A 4 -0.58 19.02 4.17
C TYR A 4 0.80 18.79 3.53
N PHE A 5 1.69 18.17 4.28
CA PHE A 5 3.07 17.90 3.87
C PHE A 5 3.27 16.44 3.51
N GLY A 6 3.78 16.21 2.31
CA GLY A 6 4.05 14.87 1.79
C GLY A 6 4.83 14.91 0.48
N ASN A 7 5.12 13.76 -0.08
CA ASN A 7 5.87 13.64 -1.34
C ASN A 7 4.90 13.67 -2.54
N LYS A 8 4.86 14.74 -3.32
CA LYS A 8 4.02 14.91 -4.53
C LYS A 8 4.86 14.66 -5.78
N LEU A 9 5.17 13.41 -6.09
CA LEU A 9 6.14 13.04 -7.13
C LEU A 9 5.54 12.37 -8.37
N SER A 10 4.22 12.28 -8.50
CA SER A 10 3.57 11.62 -9.64
C SER A 10 3.89 12.30 -10.97
N THR A 11 4.03 13.63 -10.98
CA THR A 11 4.44 14.42 -12.18
C THR A 11 5.83 14.03 -12.68
N HIS A 12 6.67 13.43 -11.84
CA HIS A 12 8.00 12.93 -12.17
C HIS A 12 8.01 11.43 -12.47
N GLY A 13 6.84 10.82 -12.78
CA GLY A 13 6.74 9.42 -13.16
C GLY A 13 6.71 8.43 -12.00
N TYR A 14 6.59 8.88 -10.75
CA TYR A 14 6.36 8.01 -9.60
C TYR A 14 4.88 7.65 -9.46
N THR A 15 4.59 6.58 -8.73
CA THR A 15 3.21 6.24 -8.37
C THR A 15 2.64 7.31 -7.45
N PRO A 16 1.38 7.78 -7.67
CA PRO A 16 0.75 8.76 -6.80
C PRO A 16 0.77 8.31 -5.34
N THR A 17 1.19 9.22 -4.47
CA THR A 17 1.23 9.00 -3.01
C THR A 17 -0.12 9.30 -2.37
N MET A 18 -0.26 9.07 -1.05
CA MET A 18 -1.51 9.31 -0.34
C MET A 18 -1.95 10.77 -0.42
N ILE A 19 -1.03 11.73 -0.22
CA ILE A 19 -1.35 13.15 -0.35
C ILE A 19 -1.92 13.48 -1.73
N GLU A 20 -1.37 12.93 -2.82
CA GLU A 20 -1.84 13.20 -4.18
C GLU A 20 -3.22 12.59 -4.48
N GLN A 21 -3.59 11.53 -3.77
CA GLN A 21 -4.89 10.87 -3.90
C GLN A 21 -5.97 11.51 -3.02
N LEU A 22 -5.60 11.95 -1.81
CA LEU A 22 -6.51 12.47 -0.81
C LEU A 22 -6.79 13.98 -0.99
N LEU A 23 -5.78 14.73 -1.40
CA LEU A 23 -5.83 16.19 -1.49
C LEU A 23 -7.01 16.73 -2.32
N PRO A 24 -7.30 16.20 -3.54
CA PRO A 24 -8.40 16.72 -4.35
C PRO A 24 -9.78 16.63 -3.70
N ASP A 25 -9.98 15.65 -2.80
CA ASP A 25 -11.25 15.51 -2.08
C ASP A 25 -11.32 16.45 -0.86
N LEU A 26 -10.22 16.56 -0.13
CA LEU A 26 -10.17 17.50 1.00
C LEU A 26 -10.30 18.96 0.56
N GLU A 27 -9.74 19.34 -0.58
CA GLU A 27 -9.82 20.69 -1.15
C GLU A 27 -11.26 21.08 -1.56
N LYS A 28 -12.16 20.12 -1.77
CA LYS A 28 -13.59 20.41 -2.02
C LYS A 28 -14.27 21.06 -0.81
N ARG A 29 -13.74 20.86 0.39
CA ARG A 29 -14.37 21.29 1.64
C ARG A 29 -13.51 22.24 2.47
N TYR A 30 -12.19 22.16 2.34
CA TYR A 30 -11.25 22.91 3.19
C TYR A 30 -10.24 23.68 2.36
N THR A 31 -9.80 24.82 2.88
CA THR A 31 -8.66 25.55 2.33
C THR A 31 -7.38 24.82 2.74
N ILE A 32 -6.66 24.23 1.77
CA ILE A 32 -5.44 23.44 2.01
C ILE A 32 -4.28 24.00 1.21
N ILE A 33 -3.13 24.11 1.86
CA ILE A 33 -1.84 24.36 1.19
C ILE A 33 -1.00 23.11 1.36
N SER A 34 -0.48 22.58 0.26
CA SER A 34 0.25 21.32 0.25
C SER A 34 1.67 21.44 -0.34
N ALA A 35 2.62 20.69 0.19
CA ALA A 35 3.99 20.57 -0.31
C ALA A 35 4.52 19.12 -0.10
N SER A 36 5.47 18.60 -0.90
CA SER A 36 6.23 19.28 -1.93
C SER A 36 6.41 18.37 -3.16
N ALA A 37 6.53 18.98 -4.34
CA ALA A 37 6.81 18.30 -5.62
C ALA A 37 8.29 18.30 -6.00
N LYS A 38 9.17 18.87 -5.20
CA LYS A 38 10.61 18.96 -5.50
C LYS A 38 11.27 17.58 -5.47
N LEU A 39 12.06 17.25 -6.49
CA LEU A 39 12.83 15.98 -6.54
C LEU A 39 13.95 15.94 -5.50
N ASN A 40 14.69 17.03 -5.38
CA ASN A 40 15.77 17.12 -4.41
C ASN A 40 15.21 17.12 -2.97
N PRO A 41 15.65 16.19 -2.09
CA PRO A 41 15.15 16.09 -0.73
C PRO A 41 15.35 17.33 0.14
N LEU A 42 16.47 18.03 -0.01
CA LEU A 42 16.77 19.26 0.74
C LEU A 42 15.86 20.41 0.30
N LEU A 43 15.74 20.62 -1.01
CA LEU A 43 14.83 21.64 -1.55
C LEU A 43 13.36 21.36 -1.17
N ARG A 44 12.99 20.09 -1.07
CA ARG A 44 11.66 19.67 -0.60
C ARG A 44 11.44 20.08 0.85
N LEU A 45 12.39 19.80 1.72
CA LEU A 45 12.33 20.20 3.13
C LEU A 45 12.30 21.72 3.27
N MET A 46 13.13 22.44 2.54
CA MET A 46 13.14 23.92 2.57
C MET A 46 11.78 24.50 2.14
N GLU A 47 11.17 23.96 1.09
CA GLU A 47 9.83 24.39 0.66
C GLU A 47 8.77 24.11 1.73
N MET A 48 8.82 22.95 2.40
CA MET A 48 7.91 22.63 3.51
C MET A 48 8.08 23.61 4.68
N ILE A 49 9.31 23.91 5.08
CA ILE A 49 9.62 24.89 6.11
C ILE A 49 9.12 26.28 5.73
N TRP A 50 9.39 26.72 4.51
CA TRP A 50 8.96 28.03 4.02
C TRP A 50 7.43 28.18 4.03
N ILE A 51 6.71 27.15 3.53
CA ILE A 51 5.24 27.13 3.52
C ILE A 51 4.70 27.14 4.95
N PHE A 52 5.33 26.38 5.86
CA PHE A 52 4.96 26.38 7.26
C PHE A 52 5.06 27.78 7.87
N ILE A 53 6.23 28.43 7.77
CA ILE A 53 6.49 29.77 8.35
C ILE A 53 5.55 30.82 7.76
N LYS A 54 5.39 30.82 6.43
CA LYS A 54 4.53 31.78 5.72
C LYS A 54 3.08 31.74 6.21
N ASN A 55 2.60 30.57 6.62
CA ASN A 55 1.18 30.34 6.95
C ASN A 55 0.92 30.12 8.44
N ILE A 56 1.93 30.26 9.31
CA ILE A 56 1.87 29.89 10.73
C ILE A 56 0.69 30.52 11.48
N ASN A 57 0.33 31.77 11.16
CA ASN A 57 -0.74 32.50 11.81
C ASN A 57 -2.15 32.03 11.42
N HIS A 58 -2.28 31.37 10.28
CA HIS A 58 -3.58 30.96 9.72
C HIS A 58 -3.82 29.45 9.79
N VAL A 59 -2.79 28.65 10.12
CA VAL A 59 -2.92 27.19 10.17
C VAL A 59 -3.64 26.75 11.43
N LYS A 60 -4.65 25.88 11.23
CA LYS A 60 -5.39 25.22 12.30
C LYS A 60 -4.97 23.76 12.48
N LEU A 61 -4.55 23.08 11.43
CA LEU A 61 -4.17 21.66 11.45
C LEU A 61 -3.05 21.40 10.44
N ILE A 62 -2.11 20.53 10.81
CA ILE A 62 -1.02 20.10 9.95
C ILE A 62 -1.09 18.58 9.77
N LEU A 63 -1.23 18.11 8.53
CA LEU A 63 -1.13 16.71 8.15
C LEU A 63 0.28 16.42 7.61
N ILE A 64 0.91 15.33 8.03
CA ILE A 64 2.29 15.01 7.64
C ILE A 64 2.41 13.56 7.24
N ASP A 65 2.59 13.28 5.93
CA ASP A 65 2.92 11.93 5.46
C ASP A 65 4.26 11.47 6.06
N THR A 66 4.23 10.44 6.88
CA THR A 66 5.36 9.94 7.64
C THR A 66 5.82 8.58 7.13
N TYR A 67 7.05 8.51 6.63
CA TYR A 67 7.69 7.29 6.10
C TYR A 67 8.87 6.86 6.98
N SER A 68 9.28 5.59 6.86
CA SER A 68 10.46 5.05 7.57
C SER A 68 11.80 5.40 6.93
N THR A 69 11.79 5.91 5.70
CA THR A 69 12.97 6.30 4.91
C THR A 69 13.52 7.67 5.34
N ASN A 70 14.41 8.26 4.56
CA ASN A 70 14.92 9.62 4.80
C ASN A 70 13.81 10.67 4.91
N SER A 71 12.63 10.42 4.35
CA SER A 71 11.47 11.30 4.53
C SER A 71 10.95 11.35 5.98
N PHE A 72 11.40 10.43 6.86
CA PHE A 72 11.13 10.50 8.30
C PHE A 72 11.61 11.83 8.92
N TYR A 73 12.75 12.32 8.47
CA TYR A 73 13.32 13.57 8.97
C TYR A 73 12.49 14.80 8.62
N TYR A 74 11.65 14.75 7.58
CA TYR A 74 10.69 15.83 7.30
C TYR A 74 9.66 15.92 8.44
N THR A 75 9.14 14.76 8.86
CA THR A 75 8.22 14.71 10.00
C THR A 75 8.89 15.20 11.28
N CYS A 76 10.17 14.85 11.50
CA CYS A 76 10.92 15.35 12.68
C CYS A 76 10.97 16.88 12.72
N VAL A 77 11.40 17.50 11.62
CA VAL A 77 11.53 18.96 11.55
C VAL A 77 10.16 19.64 11.71
N LEU A 78 9.16 19.16 10.99
CA LEU A 78 7.81 19.71 11.04
C LEU A 78 7.15 19.52 12.43
N ALA A 79 7.39 18.39 13.11
CA ALA A 79 6.91 18.16 14.47
C ALA A 79 7.57 19.10 15.50
N VAL A 80 8.88 19.36 15.36
CA VAL A 80 9.59 20.34 16.20
C VAL A 80 9.00 21.73 15.97
N MET A 81 8.86 22.16 14.73
CA MET A 81 8.28 23.46 14.40
C MET A 81 6.84 23.57 14.92
N SER A 82 6.01 22.54 14.69
CA SER A 82 4.63 22.51 15.17
C SER A 82 4.55 22.64 16.70
N SER A 83 5.46 21.96 17.42
CA SER A 83 5.54 22.06 18.88
C SER A 83 6.02 23.44 19.35
N LEU A 84 7.01 24.05 18.70
CA LEU A 84 7.51 25.40 19.03
C LEU A 84 6.44 26.48 18.86
N PHE A 85 5.61 26.33 17.85
CA PHE A 85 4.55 27.31 17.54
C PHE A 85 3.17 26.89 18.06
N SER A 86 3.10 25.86 18.91
CA SER A 86 1.85 25.33 19.49
C SER A 86 0.77 25.01 18.44
N LYS A 87 1.18 24.46 17.28
CA LYS A 87 0.27 24.07 16.21
C LYS A 87 -0.01 22.57 16.24
N PRO A 88 -1.28 22.15 16.21
CA PRO A 88 -1.64 20.72 16.19
C PRO A 88 -1.20 20.06 14.88
N TYR A 89 -0.59 18.89 14.99
CA TYR A 89 -0.17 18.10 13.83
C TYR A 89 -0.55 16.63 13.96
N CYS A 90 -0.80 16.00 12.82
CA CYS A 90 -1.18 14.61 12.72
C CYS A 90 -0.24 13.89 11.73
N PRO A 91 0.69 13.04 12.21
CA PRO A 91 1.46 12.16 11.37
C PRO A 91 0.55 11.10 10.74
N ILE A 92 0.67 10.90 9.42
CA ILE A 92 0.01 9.82 8.68
C ILE A 92 1.05 8.73 8.42
N LEU A 93 0.86 7.55 9.00
CA LEU A 93 1.87 6.50 9.10
C LEU A 93 1.94 5.66 7.83
N HIS A 94 2.96 5.84 7.01
CA HIS A 94 3.18 5.10 5.78
C HIS A 94 4.40 4.18 5.86
N GLY A 95 4.27 2.97 5.28
CA GLY A 95 5.37 2.02 5.11
C GLY A 95 5.59 1.06 6.27
N GLY A 96 5.88 -0.19 5.92
CA GLY A 96 6.06 -1.31 6.86
C GLY A 96 7.32 -1.23 7.73
N GLY A 97 8.25 -0.31 7.43
CA GLY A 97 9.50 -0.14 8.18
C GLY A 97 9.40 0.81 9.39
N LEU A 98 8.23 1.43 9.64
CA LEU A 98 8.04 2.32 10.80
C LEU A 98 8.25 1.62 12.16
N PRO A 99 7.88 0.34 12.36
CA PRO A 99 8.21 -0.37 13.61
C PRO A 99 9.72 -0.43 13.88
N ASN A 100 10.53 -0.66 12.85
CA ASN A 100 11.99 -0.63 12.99
C ASN A 100 12.51 0.78 13.36
N ARG A 101 11.82 1.82 12.91
CA ARG A 101 12.17 3.20 13.24
C ARG A 101 11.84 3.52 14.70
N LEU A 102 10.74 2.99 15.25
CA LEU A 102 10.44 3.08 16.68
C LEU A 102 11.59 2.49 17.53
N ALA A 103 12.06 1.30 17.15
CA ALA A 103 13.16 0.62 17.85
C ALA A 103 14.51 1.34 17.69
N SER A 104 14.85 1.79 16.48
CA SER A 104 16.16 2.40 16.19
C SER A 104 16.29 3.86 16.61
N SER A 105 15.19 4.58 16.78
CA SER A 105 15.18 6.01 17.12
C SER A 105 14.11 6.31 18.19
N PRO A 106 14.16 5.68 19.38
CA PRO A 106 13.06 5.70 20.35
C PRO A 106 12.77 7.10 20.93
N ARG A 107 13.81 7.89 21.21
CA ARG A 107 13.64 9.26 21.74
C ARG A 107 12.95 10.17 20.74
N LEU A 108 13.37 10.12 19.47
CA LEU A 108 12.81 10.93 18.40
C LEU A 108 11.39 10.49 18.06
N SER A 109 11.14 9.18 17.99
CA SER A 109 9.82 8.62 17.77
C SER A 109 8.85 9.02 18.89
N ARG A 110 9.28 8.94 20.14
CA ARG A 110 8.48 9.35 21.30
C ARG A 110 8.14 10.83 21.27
N PHE A 111 9.07 11.68 20.85
CA PHE A 111 8.80 13.11 20.65
C PHE A 111 7.77 13.34 19.53
N ILE A 112 7.97 12.76 18.34
CA ILE A 112 7.12 12.99 17.16
C ILE A 112 5.70 12.48 17.40
N PHE A 113 5.59 11.20 17.80
CA PHE A 113 4.29 10.52 17.89
C PHE A 113 3.58 10.77 19.22
N GLY A 114 4.31 11.06 20.29
CA GLY A 114 3.73 11.38 21.58
C GLY A 114 3.27 12.83 21.75
N LYS A 115 3.84 13.77 20.98
CA LYS A 115 3.40 15.18 20.97
C LYS A 115 2.41 15.49 19.84
N SER A 116 2.14 14.54 18.95
CA SER A 116 1.12 14.69 17.94
C SER A 116 -0.26 14.81 18.58
N PHE A 117 -1.16 15.53 17.95
CA PHE A 117 -2.55 15.55 18.38
C PHE A 117 -3.16 14.14 18.27
N ILE A 118 -2.99 13.50 17.13
CA ILE A 118 -3.34 12.10 16.88
C ILE A 118 -2.48 11.56 15.74
N ASN A 119 -2.06 10.30 15.83
CA ASN A 119 -1.38 9.63 14.75
C ASN A 119 -2.41 8.90 13.89
N ILE A 120 -2.32 9.00 12.57
CA ILE A 120 -3.27 8.37 11.65
C ILE A 120 -2.61 7.17 11.01
N SER A 121 -3.19 5.99 11.16
CA SER A 121 -2.68 4.77 10.54
C SER A 121 -3.64 4.21 9.48
N PRO A 122 -3.16 3.96 8.24
CA PRO A 122 -3.95 3.27 7.23
C PRO A 122 -4.04 1.74 7.49
N SER A 123 -3.30 1.23 8.46
CA SER A 123 -3.14 -0.19 8.72
C SER A 123 -3.42 -0.52 10.19
N ILE A 124 -4.24 -1.54 10.41
CA ILE A 124 -4.47 -2.09 11.76
C ILE A 124 -3.15 -2.65 12.32
N TYR A 125 -2.28 -3.18 11.48
CA TYR A 125 -0.94 -3.65 11.88
C TYR A 125 -0.12 -2.54 12.55
N LEU A 126 0.06 -1.40 11.88
CA LEU A 126 0.78 -0.27 12.49
C LEU A 126 0.03 0.30 13.70
N LYS A 127 -1.31 0.38 13.62
CA LYS A 127 -2.12 0.80 14.77
C LYS A 127 -1.76 0.00 16.01
N GLN A 128 -1.82 -1.33 15.95
CA GLN A 128 -1.52 -2.20 17.09
C GLN A 128 -0.10 -2.05 17.62
N ILE A 129 0.89 -1.89 16.73
CA ILE A 129 2.29 -1.70 17.14
C ILE A 129 2.47 -0.36 17.86
N PHE A 130 1.91 0.71 17.33
CA PHE A 130 2.05 2.03 17.91
C PHE A 130 1.25 2.16 19.22
N GLU A 131 0.08 1.53 19.34
CA GLU A 131 -0.69 1.49 20.59
C GLU A 131 0.05 0.73 21.71
N ARG A 132 0.83 -0.31 21.39
CA ARG A 132 1.72 -0.97 22.37
C ARG A 132 2.80 -0.06 22.92
N GLU A 133 3.24 0.92 22.13
CA GLU A 133 4.17 1.98 22.54
C GLU A 133 3.46 3.20 23.16
N VAL A 134 2.18 3.03 23.54
CA VAL A 134 1.33 4.03 24.22
C VAL A 134 1.07 5.30 23.39
N PHE A 135 1.07 5.20 22.06
CA PHE A 135 0.67 6.31 21.20
C PHE A 135 -0.82 6.24 20.86
N THR A 136 -1.48 7.40 20.81
CA THR A 136 -2.88 7.49 20.35
C THR A 136 -2.96 7.39 18.84
N ILE A 137 -3.72 6.40 18.32
CA ILE A 137 -3.82 6.12 16.90
C ILE A 137 -5.27 6.09 16.43
N LEU A 138 -5.55 6.87 15.40
CA LEU A 138 -6.79 6.79 14.63
C LEU A 138 -6.57 5.92 13.38
N HIS A 139 -7.42 4.93 13.18
CA HIS A 139 -7.38 4.09 11.97
C HIS A 139 -8.26 4.69 10.88
N ILE A 140 -7.63 5.23 9.84
CA ILE A 140 -8.28 5.60 8.57
C ILE A 140 -7.59 4.81 7.46
N PRO A 141 -8.23 3.76 6.89
CA PRO A 141 -7.61 2.87 5.92
C PRO A 141 -7.30 3.59 4.59
N ASN A 142 -6.36 3.03 3.83
CA ASN A 142 -6.24 3.39 2.42
C ASN A 142 -7.54 3.05 1.69
N PHE A 143 -7.83 3.79 0.63
CA PHE A 143 -9.03 3.63 -0.17
C PHE A 143 -8.69 3.33 -1.63
N ILE A 144 -9.69 2.83 -2.35
CA ILE A 144 -9.69 2.75 -3.81
C ILE A 144 -11.01 3.30 -4.36
N GLU A 145 -10.98 3.75 -5.59
CA GLU A 145 -12.20 4.05 -6.35
C GLU A 145 -12.69 2.76 -7.00
N VAL A 146 -13.57 2.04 -6.28
CA VAL A 146 -13.98 0.68 -6.67
C VAL A 146 -14.59 0.61 -8.07
N LEU A 147 -15.23 1.69 -8.53
CA LEU A 147 -15.80 1.79 -9.88
C LEU A 147 -14.74 1.72 -10.98
N ASN A 148 -13.50 2.10 -10.72
CA ASN A 148 -12.39 2.01 -11.67
C ASN A 148 -11.86 0.57 -11.85
N TYR A 149 -12.37 -0.40 -11.07
CA TYR A 149 -11.94 -1.80 -11.07
C TYR A 149 -13.13 -2.72 -11.35
N PRO A 150 -13.51 -2.88 -12.62
CA PRO A 150 -14.65 -3.72 -13.01
C PRO A 150 -14.34 -5.17 -12.66
N MET A 151 -15.20 -5.78 -11.85
CA MET A 151 -15.07 -7.17 -11.44
C MET A 151 -15.26 -8.10 -12.64
N THR A 152 -14.35 -9.04 -12.83
CA THR A 152 -14.48 -10.11 -13.81
C THR A 152 -14.86 -11.41 -13.11
N ILE A 153 -16.06 -11.94 -13.44
CA ILE A 153 -16.52 -13.23 -12.91
C ILE A 153 -15.87 -14.37 -13.70
N ARG A 154 -15.09 -15.21 -13.00
CA ARG A 154 -14.42 -16.37 -13.59
C ARG A 154 -15.25 -17.64 -13.36
N LYS A 155 -15.58 -18.35 -14.44
CA LYS A 155 -16.32 -19.61 -14.34
C LYS A 155 -15.44 -20.77 -13.87
N LYS A 156 -14.18 -20.78 -14.29
CA LYS A 156 -13.11 -21.74 -13.93
C LYS A 156 -11.82 -20.99 -13.64
N PHE A 157 -10.98 -21.55 -12.81
CA PHE A 157 -9.64 -21.05 -12.53
C PHE A 157 -8.64 -21.93 -13.29
N ARG A 158 -7.90 -21.31 -14.19
CA ARG A 158 -6.82 -21.93 -14.96
C ARG A 158 -5.48 -21.57 -14.33
N PRO A 159 -4.38 -22.25 -14.63
CA PRO A 159 -3.05 -21.92 -14.13
C PRO A 159 -2.47 -20.65 -14.80
N ARG A 160 -3.29 -19.60 -14.92
CA ARG A 160 -2.94 -18.27 -15.44
C ARG A 160 -2.79 -17.29 -14.30
N ILE A 161 -1.54 -16.97 -13.99
CA ILE A 161 -1.16 -16.31 -12.76
C ILE A 161 -0.68 -14.89 -13.05
N LEU A 162 -1.14 -13.94 -12.24
CA LEU A 162 -0.76 -12.54 -12.29
C LEU A 162 0.02 -12.15 -11.02
N TRP A 163 1.12 -11.45 -11.20
CA TRP A 163 1.88 -10.78 -10.15
C TRP A 163 2.05 -9.32 -10.54
N VAL A 164 1.68 -8.36 -9.66
CA VAL A 164 1.74 -6.91 -9.95
C VAL A 164 2.44 -6.21 -8.80
N ARG A 165 3.72 -5.90 -8.97
CA ARG A 165 4.57 -5.17 -8.03
C ARG A 165 5.80 -4.59 -8.74
N SER A 166 6.49 -3.63 -8.13
CA SER A 166 7.85 -3.32 -8.56
C SER A 166 8.76 -4.52 -8.31
N PHE A 167 9.66 -4.80 -9.24
CA PHE A 167 10.76 -5.74 -8.99
C PHE A 167 11.69 -5.10 -7.97
N HIS A 168 11.65 -5.63 -6.76
CA HIS A 168 12.44 -5.22 -5.61
C HIS A 168 12.51 -6.39 -4.62
N LYS A 169 13.66 -6.61 -4.01
CA LYS A 169 13.92 -7.75 -3.10
C LYS A 169 12.90 -7.90 -1.99
N ILE A 170 12.38 -6.78 -1.47
CA ILE A 170 11.34 -6.79 -0.42
C ILE A 170 10.02 -7.46 -0.87
N TYR A 171 9.73 -7.45 -2.17
CA TYR A 171 8.56 -8.09 -2.75
C TYR A 171 8.83 -9.49 -3.28
N ASN A 172 10.09 -9.94 -3.16
CA ASN A 172 10.56 -11.30 -3.44
C ASN A 172 10.05 -11.86 -4.80
N PRO A 173 10.35 -11.20 -5.92
CA PRO A 173 9.90 -11.64 -7.24
C PRO A 173 10.47 -13.02 -7.63
N VAL A 174 11.62 -13.41 -7.06
CA VAL A 174 12.26 -14.71 -7.28
C VAL A 174 11.38 -15.85 -6.77
N LEU A 175 10.67 -15.66 -5.64
CA LEU A 175 9.73 -16.67 -5.12
C LEU A 175 8.64 -17.00 -6.13
N ALA A 176 8.16 -16.02 -6.91
CA ALA A 176 7.16 -16.26 -7.95
C ALA A 176 7.66 -17.20 -9.05
N ILE A 177 8.96 -17.21 -9.34
CA ILE A 177 9.57 -18.13 -10.31
C ILE A 177 9.63 -19.56 -9.76
N TYR A 178 9.99 -19.75 -8.48
CA TYR A 178 9.91 -21.07 -7.87
C TYR A 178 8.46 -21.60 -7.80
N VAL A 179 7.49 -20.73 -7.58
CA VAL A 179 6.06 -21.11 -7.66
C VAL A 179 5.70 -21.52 -9.08
N LEU A 180 6.12 -20.75 -10.09
CA LEU A 180 5.90 -21.08 -11.50
C LEU A 180 6.50 -22.44 -11.86
N GLU A 181 7.74 -22.73 -11.47
CA GLU A 181 8.40 -24.02 -11.70
C GLU A 181 7.56 -25.20 -11.19
N LYS A 182 7.06 -25.10 -9.96
CA LYS A 182 6.23 -26.15 -9.36
C LYS A 182 4.89 -26.32 -10.08
N LEU A 183 4.30 -25.22 -10.51
CA LEU A 183 3.02 -25.26 -11.23
C LEU A 183 3.17 -25.80 -12.64
N VAL A 184 4.25 -25.47 -13.37
CA VAL A 184 4.54 -26.02 -14.71
C VAL A 184 4.68 -27.54 -14.66
N LYS A 185 5.27 -28.11 -13.59
CA LYS A 185 5.35 -29.57 -13.39
C LYS A 185 3.97 -30.22 -13.21
N ARG A 186 2.97 -29.47 -12.75
CA ARG A 186 1.59 -29.94 -12.53
C ARG A 186 0.69 -29.69 -13.73
N TRP A 187 0.88 -28.55 -14.42
CA TRP A 187 0.08 -28.09 -15.57
C TRP A 187 1.00 -27.45 -16.62
N ASN A 188 1.12 -28.08 -17.78
CA ASN A 188 1.99 -27.62 -18.88
C ASN A 188 1.52 -26.27 -19.49
N ASP A 189 0.26 -25.88 -19.29
CA ASP A 189 -0.30 -24.63 -19.80
C ASP A 189 -0.21 -23.47 -18.79
N THR A 190 0.56 -23.63 -17.72
CA THR A 190 0.80 -22.60 -16.72
C THR A 190 1.46 -21.37 -17.35
N GLU A 191 0.93 -20.18 -17.04
CA GLU A 191 1.51 -18.89 -17.42
C GLU A 191 1.59 -17.97 -16.19
N LEU A 192 2.75 -17.35 -15.98
CA LEU A 192 2.94 -16.26 -15.00
C LEU A 192 3.21 -14.96 -15.74
N CYS A 193 2.40 -13.94 -15.49
CA CYS A 193 2.66 -12.58 -15.93
C CYS A 193 3.11 -11.71 -14.75
N MET A 194 4.30 -11.11 -14.89
CA MET A 194 4.86 -10.19 -13.91
C MET A 194 4.85 -8.76 -14.45
N VAL A 195 4.17 -7.88 -13.69
CA VAL A 195 3.92 -6.49 -14.09
C VAL A 195 4.57 -5.54 -13.08
N GLY A 196 5.43 -4.65 -13.54
CA GLY A 196 6.00 -3.59 -12.71
C GLY A 196 7.39 -3.14 -13.15
N PRO A 197 7.84 -1.97 -12.67
CA PRO A 197 9.18 -1.47 -12.96
C PRO A 197 10.25 -2.23 -12.16
N ASP A 198 11.46 -2.31 -12.71
CA ASP A 198 12.64 -2.75 -11.96
C ASP A 198 13.17 -1.58 -11.09
N LYS A 199 13.38 -1.85 -9.81
CA LYS A 199 13.82 -0.85 -8.82
C LYS A 199 15.21 -1.11 -8.25
N ASP A 200 15.66 -2.37 -8.24
CA ASP A 200 16.92 -2.76 -7.62
C ASP A 200 17.69 -3.83 -8.40
N GLY A 201 17.30 -4.08 -9.65
CA GLY A 201 17.92 -5.09 -10.50
C GLY A 201 17.37 -6.50 -10.33
N SER A 202 16.42 -6.73 -9.42
CA SER A 202 15.88 -8.07 -9.15
C SER A 202 15.09 -8.68 -10.34
N MET A 203 14.71 -7.88 -11.34
CA MET A 203 14.16 -8.41 -12.60
C MET A 203 15.18 -9.27 -13.34
N LYS A 204 16.47 -8.92 -13.29
CA LYS A 204 17.54 -9.72 -13.91
C LYS A 204 17.66 -11.09 -13.24
N ASP A 205 17.51 -11.15 -11.90
CA ASP A 205 17.54 -12.42 -11.17
C ASP A 205 16.36 -13.31 -11.54
N VAL A 206 15.17 -12.73 -11.71
CA VAL A 206 13.97 -13.42 -12.18
C VAL A 206 14.19 -14.04 -13.56
N ILE A 207 14.71 -13.27 -14.53
CA ILE A 207 14.96 -13.75 -15.90
C ILE A 207 16.04 -14.84 -15.90
N ARG A 208 17.13 -14.66 -15.13
CA ARG A 208 18.21 -15.65 -15.01
C ARG A 208 17.66 -16.96 -14.46
N LEU A 209 16.94 -16.93 -13.34
CA LEU A 209 16.39 -18.12 -12.71
C LEU A 209 15.40 -18.84 -13.63
N ALA A 210 14.54 -18.12 -14.34
CA ALA A 210 13.61 -18.73 -15.31
C ALA A 210 14.33 -19.48 -16.43
N LYS A 211 15.49 -18.98 -16.88
CA LYS A 211 16.35 -19.66 -17.86
C LYS A 211 17.01 -20.93 -17.28
N GLU A 212 17.57 -20.82 -16.08
CA GLU A 212 18.21 -21.93 -15.37
C GLU A 212 17.23 -23.11 -15.14
N LEU A 213 15.95 -22.76 -14.87
CA LEU A 213 14.88 -23.75 -14.67
C LEU A 213 14.17 -24.20 -15.96
N ASN A 214 14.56 -23.67 -17.13
CA ASN A 214 13.97 -23.97 -18.44
C ASN A 214 12.46 -23.67 -18.54
N ILE A 215 11.96 -22.63 -17.85
CA ILE A 215 10.55 -22.24 -17.82
C ILE A 215 10.28 -20.85 -18.42
N THR A 216 11.20 -20.34 -19.22
CA THR A 216 11.11 -18.99 -19.84
C THR A 216 9.84 -18.84 -20.70
N ASN A 217 9.38 -19.89 -21.38
CA ASN A 217 8.20 -19.89 -22.23
C ASN A 217 6.88 -19.73 -21.43
N HIS A 218 6.91 -19.96 -20.12
CA HIS A 218 5.79 -19.81 -19.20
C HIS A 218 5.77 -18.46 -18.47
N LEU A 219 6.81 -17.62 -18.71
CA LEU A 219 6.99 -16.33 -18.04
C LEU A 219 6.81 -15.17 -18.99
N LYS A 220 5.95 -14.23 -18.63
CA LYS A 220 5.79 -12.95 -19.30
C LYS A 220 6.15 -11.82 -18.36
N ILE A 221 7.04 -10.91 -18.78
CA ILE A 221 7.39 -9.71 -18.05
C ILE A 221 7.02 -8.49 -18.89
N THR A 222 6.17 -7.60 -18.36
CA THR A 222 5.72 -6.41 -19.09
C THR A 222 6.53 -5.16 -18.79
N GLY A 223 7.30 -5.15 -17.69
CA GLY A 223 7.85 -3.93 -17.14
C GLY A 223 6.77 -3.00 -16.59
N LYS A 224 7.07 -1.70 -16.51
CA LYS A 224 6.11 -0.69 -16.04
C LYS A 224 5.02 -0.46 -17.08
N VAL A 225 3.76 -0.65 -16.70
CA VAL A 225 2.58 -0.33 -17.51
C VAL A 225 1.69 0.67 -16.77
N LYS A 226 0.82 1.37 -17.52
CA LYS A 226 -0.17 2.28 -16.94
C LYS A 226 -1.23 1.49 -16.17
N ARG A 227 -1.86 2.12 -15.17
CA ARG A 227 -2.92 1.49 -14.37
C ARG A 227 -4.02 0.88 -15.23
N LYS A 228 -4.54 1.61 -16.21
CA LYS A 228 -5.58 1.14 -17.12
C LYS A 228 -5.16 -0.14 -17.87
N ASP A 229 -3.93 -0.20 -18.31
CA ASP A 229 -3.44 -1.31 -19.15
C ASP A 229 -3.26 -2.60 -18.32
N TRP A 230 -2.76 -2.53 -17.08
CA TRP A 230 -2.67 -3.73 -16.26
C TRP A 230 -4.03 -4.19 -15.73
N ILE A 231 -5.00 -3.28 -15.53
CA ILE A 231 -6.39 -3.65 -15.23
C ILE A 231 -6.99 -4.47 -16.38
N GLU A 232 -6.82 -4.01 -17.63
CA GLU A 232 -7.26 -4.78 -18.80
C GLU A 232 -6.50 -6.11 -18.93
N LEU A 233 -5.20 -6.09 -18.68
CA LEU A 233 -4.37 -7.30 -18.69
C LEU A 233 -4.86 -8.32 -17.66
N SER A 234 -5.32 -7.88 -16.48
CA SER A 234 -5.79 -8.76 -15.40
C SER A 234 -6.96 -9.65 -15.79
N LYS A 235 -7.77 -9.25 -16.79
CA LYS A 235 -8.89 -10.04 -17.32
C LYS A 235 -8.44 -11.35 -17.97
N LYS A 236 -7.17 -11.43 -18.39
CA LYS A 236 -6.58 -12.62 -19.04
C LYS A 236 -6.06 -13.66 -18.05
N TYR A 237 -5.97 -13.29 -16.77
CA TYR A 237 -5.44 -14.12 -15.69
C TYR A 237 -6.54 -14.53 -14.72
N ASP A 238 -6.33 -15.64 -14.03
CA ASP A 238 -7.37 -16.23 -13.20
C ASP A 238 -7.03 -16.21 -11.70
N ILE A 239 -5.75 -16.15 -11.35
CA ILE A 239 -5.26 -16.16 -9.95
C ILE A 239 -4.20 -15.06 -9.78
N PHE A 240 -4.22 -14.37 -8.66
CA PHE A 240 -3.21 -13.40 -8.30
C PHE A 240 -2.31 -13.93 -7.18
N ILE A 241 -1.00 -13.71 -7.31
CA ILE A 241 -0.05 -14.01 -6.25
C ILE A 241 0.68 -12.76 -5.76
N ASN A 242 0.94 -12.70 -4.46
CA ASN A 242 1.80 -11.71 -3.84
C ASN A 242 2.85 -12.40 -2.97
N THR A 243 4.11 -12.12 -3.25
CA THR A 243 5.27 -12.81 -2.67
C THR A 243 6.04 -11.95 -1.65
N SER A 244 5.50 -10.81 -1.25
CA SER A 244 6.16 -9.83 -0.38
C SER A 244 6.71 -10.45 0.91
N GLN A 245 7.90 -10.01 1.33
CA GLN A 245 8.49 -10.36 2.63
C GLN A 245 8.06 -9.39 3.74
N VAL A 246 7.75 -8.16 3.39
CA VAL A 246 7.21 -7.13 4.29
C VAL A 246 6.25 -6.25 3.51
N ASP A 247 5.07 -6.03 4.05
CA ASP A 247 4.13 -5.03 3.55
C ASP A 247 3.27 -4.50 4.71
N ASN A 248 2.81 -3.25 4.59
CA ASN A 248 1.95 -2.64 5.60
C ASN A 248 0.47 -2.74 5.21
N HIS A 249 0.10 -2.06 4.13
CA HIS A 249 -1.26 -2.03 3.61
C HIS A 249 -1.23 -1.93 2.08
N PRO A 250 -0.94 -3.06 1.39
CA PRO A 250 -0.71 -3.06 -0.05
C PRO A 250 -1.97 -2.72 -0.84
N VAL A 251 -1.97 -1.55 -1.46
CA VAL A 251 -3.10 -1.08 -2.30
C VAL A 251 -3.37 -2.05 -3.44
N THR A 252 -2.35 -2.71 -3.97
CA THR A 252 -2.52 -3.73 -5.03
C THR A 252 -3.45 -4.87 -4.60
N LEU A 253 -3.42 -5.31 -3.33
CA LEU A 253 -4.36 -6.34 -2.86
C LEU A 253 -5.79 -5.81 -2.88
N LEU A 254 -6.01 -4.55 -2.52
CA LEU A 254 -7.34 -3.92 -2.58
C LEU A 254 -7.83 -3.85 -4.03
N GLU A 255 -6.95 -3.48 -4.96
CA GLU A 255 -7.24 -3.43 -6.40
C GLU A 255 -7.62 -4.83 -6.94
N ILE A 256 -6.89 -5.86 -6.55
CA ILE A 256 -7.15 -7.26 -6.95
C ILE A 256 -8.46 -7.79 -6.36
N MET A 257 -8.76 -7.49 -5.09
CA MET A 257 -10.05 -7.80 -4.47
C MET A 257 -11.21 -7.17 -5.27
N ALA A 258 -11.03 -5.92 -5.71
CA ALA A 258 -12.01 -5.23 -6.54
C ALA A 258 -12.14 -5.84 -7.94
N LEU A 259 -11.07 -6.32 -8.56
CA LEU A 259 -11.08 -6.97 -9.87
C LEU A 259 -11.63 -8.40 -9.85
N GLY A 260 -11.80 -9.00 -8.66
CA GLY A 260 -12.36 -10.36 -8.50
C GLY A 260 -11.39 -11.48 -8.90
N LEU A 261 -10.08 -11.32 -8.65
CA LEU A 261 -9.13 -12.42 -8.69
C LEU A 261 -8.97 -13.02 -7.30
N PRO A 262 -9.01 -14.35 -7.14
CA PRO A 262 -8.60 -14.98 -5.90
C PRO A 262 -7.13 -14.70 -5.64
N ILE A 263 -6.82 -14.36 -4.38
CA ILE A 263 -5.49 -13.94 -3.96
C ILE A 263 -4.82 -15.06 -3.19
N VAL A 264 -3.61 -15.44 -3.57
CA VAL A 264 -2.69 -16.25 -2.76
C VAL A 264 -1.51 -15.37 -2.39
N THR A 265 -1.30 -15.13 -1.09
CA THR A 265 -0.32 -14.14 -0.61
C THR A 265 0.42 -14.63 0.63
N THR A 266 1.62 -14.11 0.81
CA THR A 266 2.41 -14.34 2.02
C THR A 266 1.75 -13.73 3.27
N ASN A 267 1.86 -14.42 4.39
CA ASN A 267 1.35 -13.99 5.71
C ASN A 267 2.40 -13.12 6.42
N VAL A 268 2.54 -11.86 5.99
CA VAL A 268 3.54 -10.93 6.52
C VAL A 268 2.96 -9.55 6.81
N GLY A 269 3.50 -8.89 7.82
CA GLY A 269 3.17 -7.50 8.16
C GLY A 269 1.67 -7.25 8.32
N GLY A 270 1.16 -6.30 7.54
CA GLY A 270 -0.25 -5.91 7.55
C GLY A 270 -1.17 -6.73 6.65
N ILE A 271 -0.63 -7.65 5.85
CA ILE A 271 -1.42 -8.48 4.91
C ILE A 271 -2.52 -9.29 5.62
N PRO A 272 -2.30 -9.95 6.78
CA PRO A 272 -3.33 -10.72 7.49
C PRO A 272 -4.52 -9.87 8.00
N PHE A 273 -4.36 -8.56 8.07
CA PHE A 273 -5.45 -7.66 8.45
C PHE A 273 -6.37 -7.31 7.26
N ILE A 274 -5.89 -7.54 6.02
CA ILE A 274 -6.65 -7.35 4.78
C ILE A 274 -7.15 -8.69 4.28
N ILE A 275 -6.27 -9.68 4.19
CA ILE A 275 -6.58 -11.02 3.69
C ILE A 275 -6.79 -11.97 4.87
N LYS A 276 -8.02 -12.47 4.99
CA LYS A 276 -8.42 -13.48 5.97
C LYS A 276 -8.39 -14.85 5.31
N ASN A 277 -7.49 -15.70 5.80
CA ASN A 277 -7.24 -17.01 5.19
C ASN A 277 -8.52 -17.83 4.97
N LYS A 278 -8.70 -18.36 3.77
CA LYS A 278 -9.85 -19.13 3.31
C LYS A 278 -11.19 -18.36 3.27
N LYS A 279 -11.23 -17.10 3.70
CA LYS A 279 -12.44 -16.28 3.67
C LYS A 279 -12.47 -15.37 2.43
N ASN A 280 -11.49 -14.48 2.28
CA ASN A 280 -11.39 -13.51 1.17
C ASN A 280 -10.07 -13.62 0.39
N GLY A 281 -9.24 -14.63 0.71
CA GLY A 281 -7.97 -14.96 0.06
C GLY A 281 -7.29 -16.11 0.79
N LEU A 282 -6.10 -16.49 0.33
CA LEU A 282 -5.31 -17.58 0.89
C LEU A 282 -3.97 -17.05 1.39
N LEU A 283 -3.64 -17.33 2.64
CA LEU A 283 -2.37 -16.98 3.26
C LEU A 283 -1.43 -18.17 3.26
N VAL A 284 -0.16 -17.91 2.95
CA VAL A 284 0.94 -18.89 3.00
C VAL A 284 2.13 -18.34 3.78
N LYS A 285 2.99 -19.19 4.27
CA LYS A 285 4.23 -18.78 4.92
C LYS A 285 5.14 -18.03 3.94
N SER A 286 5.84 -17.02 4.44
CA SER A 286 6.84 -16.30 3.64
C SER A 286 7.94 -17.28 3.17
N ASN A 287 8.46 -17.06 1.95
CA ASN A 287 9.47 -17.89 1.31
C ASN A 287 9.08 -19.37 1.10
N ASN A 288 7.80 -19.71 1.11
CA ASN A 288 7.32 -21.08 0.89
C ASN A 288 6.64 -21.22 -0.48
N ALA A 289 7.44 -21.53 -1.51
CA ALA A 289 6.95 -21.72 -2.87
C ALA A 289 6.03 -22.95 -3.00
N GLU A 290 6.29 -24.03 -2.24
CA GLU A 290 5.46 -25.24 -2.26
C GLU A 290 4.06 -24.97 -1.76
N GLU A 291 3.94 -24.39 -0.56
CA GLU A 291 2.64 -24.06 0.00
C GLU A 291 1.85 -23.10 -0.91
N MET A 292 2.53 -22.12 -1.54
CA MET A 292 1.87 -21.22 -2.48
C MET A 292 1.38 -21.95 -3.72
N ALA A 293 2.18 -22.85 -4.30
CA ALA A 293 1.77 -23.67 -5.43
C ALA A 293 0.62 -24.62 -5.06
N ASP A 294 0.61 -25.19 -3.86
CA ASP A 294 -0.49 -26.04 -3.37
C ASP A 294 -1.80 -25.25 -3.24
N ARG A 295 -1.77 -24.05 -2.67
CA ARG A 295 -2.97 -23.20 -2.57
C ARG A 295 -3.53 -22.81 -3.94
N ILE A 296 -2.64 -22.55 -4.90
CA ILE A 296 -3.04 -22.30 -6.30
C ILE A 296 -3.68 -23.54 -6.89
N SER A 297 -3.08 -24.73 -6.66
CA SER A 297 -3.60 -26.00 -7.13
C SER A 297 -5.02 -26.29 -6.62
N MET A 298 -5.26 -26.02 -5.33
CA MET A 298 -6.58 -26.20 -4.71
C MET A 298 -7.65 -25.26 -5.32
N LEU A 299 -7.27 -24.07 -5.79
CA LEU A 299 -8.18 -23.18 -6.53
C LEU A 299 -8.47 -23.72 -7.94
N ILE A 300 -7.47 -24.26 -8.62
CA ILE A 300 -7.60 -24.80 -9.99
C ILE A 300 -8.45 -26.08 -9.98
N SER A 301 -8.21 -26.98 -9.02
CA SER A 301 -8.96 -28.23 -8.87
C SER A 301 -10.40 -28.04 -8.37
N GLY A 302 -10.70 -26.86 -7.77
CA GLY A 302 -11.99 -26.58 -7.16
C GLY A 302 -12.13 -27.14 -5.73
N GLU A 303 -11.07 -27.63 -5.11
CA GLU A 303 -11.04 -28.04 -3.69
C GLU A 303 -11.33 -26.82 -2.77
N ILE A 304 -10.90 -25.64 -3.19
CA ILE A 304 -11.25 -24.37 -2.58
C ILE A 304 -12.18 -23.60 -3.51
N ASP A 305 -13.33 -23.16 -3.02
CA ASP A 305 -14.27 -22.33 -3.79
C ASP A 305 -13.70 -20.90 -3.99
N GLY A 306 -12.97 -20.74 -5.09
CA GLY A 306 -12.41 -19.45 -5.47
C GLY A 306 -13.47 -18.37 -5.79
N LYS A 307 -14.71 -18.78 -6.20
CA LYS A 307 -15.79 -17.83 -6.45
C LYS A 307 -16.34 -17.24 -5.16
N LEU A 308 -16.48 -18.07 -4.12
CA LEU A 308 -16.89 -17.61 -2.79
C LEU A 308 -15.83 -16.65 -2.23
N ILE A 309 -14.55 -17.01 -2.32
CA ILE A 309 -13.43 -16.17 -1.85
C ILE A 309 -13.45 -14.80 -2.56
N THR A 310 -13.62 -14.76 -3.88
CA THR A 310 -13.63 -13.49 -4.62
C THR A 310 -14.88 -12.65 -4.34
N ARG A 311 -16.03 -13.28 -4.10
CA ARG A 311 -17.25 -12.58 -3.66
C ARG A 311 -17.03 -11.91 -2.31
N ASN A 312 -16.56 -12.66 -1.32
CA ASN A 312 -16.26 -12.13 0.02
C ASN A 312 -15.23 -11.00 -0.04
N ALA A 313 -14.18 -11.15 -0.87
CA ALA A 313 -13.19 -10.11 -1.09
C ALA A 313 -13.83 -8.83 -1.67
N ARG A 314 -14.73 -8.98 -2.65
CA ARG A 314 -15.44 -7.85 -3.25
C ARG A 314 -16.35 -7.14 -2.26
N GLU A 315 -17.07 -7.85 -1.41
CA GLU A 315 -17.92 -7.29 -0.36
C GLU A 315 -17.08 -6.47 0.64
N GLU A 316 -15.96 -7.02 1.11
CA GLU A 316 -15.08 -6.32 2.05
C GLU A 316 -14.45 -5.05 1.43
N ILE A 317 -14.09 -5.08 0.14
CA ILE A 317 -13.47 -3.92 -0.50
C ILE A 317 -14.44 -2.76 -0.71
N LEU A 318 -15.75 -3.00 -0.80
CA LEU A 318 -16.77 -1.95 -0.88
C LEU A 318 -16.80 -1.07 0.37
N GLU A 319 -16.34 -1.59 1.53
CA GLU A 319 -16.18 -0.79 2.75
C GLU A 319 -14.95 0.14 2.70
N LEU A 320 -14.01 -0.12 1.80
CA LEU A 320 -12.82 0.70 1.56
C LEU A 320 -12.97 1.58 0.30
N ASP A 321 -14.20 1.71 -0.22
CA ASP A 321 -14.47 2.66 -1.30
C ASP A 321 -14.15 4.08 -0.88
N LYS A 322 -13.58 4.85 -1.80
CA LYS A 322 -13.15 6.23 -1.59
C LYS A 322 -14.22 7.08 -0.89
N ASN A 323 -15.48 7.00 -1.35
CA ASN A 323 -16.56 7.81 -0.81
C ASN A 323 -16.86 7.51 0.67
N LYS A 324 -16.64 6.26 1.12
CA LYS A 324 -16.78 5.88 2.53
C LYS A 324 -15.60 6.35 3.37
N VAL A 325 -14.39 6.15 2.87
CA VAL A 325 -13.17 6.51 3.62
C VAL A 325 -12.98 8.01 3.72
N ILE A 326 -13.31 8.78 2.68
CA ILE A 326 -13.24 10.26 2.70
C ILE A 326 -14.12 10.86 3.80
N LYS A 327 -15.28 10.27 4.10
CA LYS A 327 -16.13 10.70 5.23
C LYS A 327 -15.40 10.63 6.58
N LYS A 328 -14.53 9.64 6.78
CA LYS A 328 -13.71 9.54 8.01
C LYS A 328 -12.69 10.68 8.10
N TRP A 329 -12.10 11.06 6.96
CA TRP A 329 -11.20 12.21 6.88
C TRP A 329 -11.94 13.51 7.18
N TYR A 330 -13.14 13.71 6.62
CA TYR A 330 -13.97 14.87 6.92
C TYR A 330 -14.31 14.92 8.42
N SER A 331 -14.75 13.81 9.02
CA SER A 331 -15.05 13.77 10.46
C SER A 331 -13.85 14.14 11.32
N LEU A 332 -12.65 13.66 10.96
CA LEU A 332 -11.41 14.03 11.66
C LEU A 332 -11.15 15.55 11.55
N VAL A 333 -11.18 16.10 10.34
CA VAL A 333 -10.88 17.51 10.12
C VAL A 333 -11.94 18.42 10.78
N ASP A 334 -13.20 18.05 10.69
CA ASP A 334 -14.31 18.81 11.31
C ASP A 334 -14.19 18.84 12.84
N SER A 335 -13.77 17.72 13.47
CA SER A 335 -13.55 17.69 14.92
C SER A 335 -12.51 18.69 15.38
N PHE A 336 -11.51 19.01 14.52
CA PHE A 336 -10.52 20.05 14.81
C PHE A 336 -11.05 21.47 14.61
N ILE A 337 -11.74 21.70 13.49
CA ILE A 337 -12.20 23.04 13.13
C ILE A 337 -13.24 23.53 14.13
N ASN A 338 -14.08 22.61 14.63
CA ASN A 338 -15.19 22.92 15.54
C ASN A 338 -14.75 22.99 17.02
N SER A 339 -13.66 22.32 17.41
CA SER A 339 -13.13 22.42 18.78
C SER A 339 -12.53 23.79 19.11
N ASP A 340 -12.11 24.55 18.09
CA ASP A 340 -11.61 25.93 18.25
C ASP A 340 -12.77 26.96 18.35
N SER A 341 -14.03 26.54 18.29
CA SER A 341 -15.20 27.45 18.29
C SER A 341 -15.92 27.49 19.63
N ASN A 342 -15.44 26.72 20.60
CA ASN A 342 -15.89 26.74 22.00
C ASN A 342 -14.74 27.20 22.89
#